data_b4d7ae74709bd1d6d13a7e8afc232d88
#
_entry.id   b4d7ae74709bd1d6d13a7e8afc232d88
#
_cell.length_a   1.000
_cell.length_b   1.000
_cell.length_c   1.000
_cell.angle_alpha   90.00
_cell.angle_beta   90.00
_cell.angle_gamma   90.00
#
_symmetry.space_group_name_H-M   'P 1'
#
loop_
_entity.id
_entity.type
_entity.pdbx_description
1 polymer ?
#
loop_
_entity_poly.entity_id
_entity_poly.type
_entity_poly.pdbx_seq_one_letter_code
_entity_poly.pdbx_strand_id
1 'polypeptide(L)'
;KLRHADILSYEEILRNVRALAGMGIRKVRLTGGEPLVRRDIVHLVRGLKQIKGIETVAITTNGVLLGEMLDELLDAGLDAVNLSLDTLDGGRFLSITRRPSFGAVMESLTRLTEEKRLDVKMNCVPIAGVNDDEITALAALARDYSVKMRFIELMPIGCARTEGYQGVPMDEVRARLKAAFGALLPVGEATHGNAVPVGPAAYVRPAGFRGALGFIDAMEHKFCDTCNRVRLTAEGFLKLCLYSNAGLDTRALLRGGATDEQLADAIAHAVWQKPEEHYFEMDAETRDHRAMYQVGG
;
A
#
# COMPACT_ATOMS: atom_id res chain seq x y z
N LYS A 1 -20.83 -9.01 -0.97
CA LYS A 1 -19.74 -9.85 -1.52
C LYS A 1 -19.85 -9.82 -3.03
N LEU A 2 -18.75 -9.58 -3.73
CA LEU A 2 -18.68 -9.69 -5.19
C LEU A 2 -18.85 -11.16 -5.60
N ARG A 3 -19.54 -11.40 -6.71
CA ARG A 3 -19.60 -12.72 -7.32
C ARG A 3 -18.26 -12.99 -8.02
N HIS A 4 -17.87 -14.25 -8.13
CA HIS A 4 -16.63 -14.65 -8.80
C HIS A 4 -16.58 -14.14 -10.26
N ALA A 5 -17.71 -14.12 -10.96
CA ALA A 5 -17.83 -13.59 -12.31
C ALA A 5 -17.61 -12.07 -12.42
N ASP A 6 -17.71 -11.33 -11.32
CA ASP A 6 -17.52 -9.87 -11.30
C ASP A 6 -16.09 -9.47 -11.02
N ILE A 7 -15.22 -10.44 -10.71
CA ILE A 7 -13.81 -10.22 -10.40
C ILE A 7 -12.95 -10.56 -11.63
N LEU A 8 -11.88 -9.80 -11.86
CA LEU A 8 -10.91 -10.11 -12.91
C LEU A 8 -10.22 -11.46 -12.69
N SER A 9 -10.02 -12.24 -13.74
CA SER A 9 -9.11 -13.38 -13.72
C SER A 9 -7.65 -12.91 -13.64
N TYR A 10 -6.72 -13.84 -13.37
CA TYR A 10 -5.29 -13.48 -13.36
C TYR A 10 -4.81 -13.10 -14.77
N GLU A 11 -5.32 -13.74 -15.80
CA GLU A 11 -5.04 -13.40 -17.19
C GLU A 11 -5.49 -11.98 -17.54
N GLU A 12 -6.70 -11.60 -17.10
CA GLU A 12 -7.23 -10.25 -17.28
C GLU A 12 -6.37 -9.22 -16.53
N ILE A 13 -5.90 -9.53 -15.31
CA ILE A 13 -4.98 -8.66 -14.55
C ILE A 13 -3.65 -8.52 -15.29
N LEU A 14 -3.06 -9.64 -15.74
CA LEU A 14 -1.79 -9.62 -16.45
C LEU A 14 -1.87 -8.86 -17.78
N ARG A 15 -3.00 -8.92 -18.51
CA ARG A 15 -3.22 -8.11 -19.71
C ARG A 15 -3.21 -6.62 -19.40
N ASN A 16 -3.95 -6.18 -18.37
CA ASN A 16 -3.93 -4.80 -17.90
C ASN A 16 -2.53 -4.33 -17.53
N VAL A 17 -1.78 -5.15 -16.77
CA VAL A 17 -0.43 -4.78 -16.33
C VAL A 17 0.56 -4.74 -17.49
N ARG A 18 0.42 -5.58 -18.53
CA ARG A 18 1.26 -5.48 -19.75
C ARG A 18 1.02 -4.15 -20.47
N ALA A 19 -0.23 -3.73 -20.62
CA ALA A 19 -0.56 -2.43 -21.20
C ALA A 19 0.07 -1.28 -20.40
N LEU A 20 -0.08 -1.30 -19.08
CA LEU A 20 0.50 -0.29 -18.17
C LEU A 20 2.05 -0.32 -18.20
N ALA A 21 2.67 -1.49 -18.27
CA ALA A 21 4.12 -1.63 -18.37
C ALA A 21 4.67 -1.04 -19.67
N GLY A 22 3.94 -1.19 -20.79
CA GLY A 22 4.24 -0.54 -22.07
C GLY A 22 4.23 0.99 -21.99
N MET A 23 3.47 1.56 -21.06
CA MET A 23 3.40 3.00 -20.77
C MET A 23 4.43 3.48 -19.73
N GLY A 24 5.30 2.59 -19.24
CA GLY A 24 6.38 2.93 -18.30
C GLY A 24 6.08 2.63 -16.84
N ILE A 25 4.99 1.96 -16.50
CA ILE A 25 4.78 1.45 -15.13
C ILE A 25 5.82 0.35 -14.87
N ARG A 26 6.57 0.51 -13.77
CA ARG A 26 7.66 -0.39 -13.38
C ARG A 26 7.40 -1.15 -12.09
N LYS A 27 6.46 -0.66 -11.28
CA LYS A 27 6.14 -1.22 -9.96
C LYS A 27 4.68 -1.59 -9.86
N VAL A 28 4.41 -2.82 -9.47
CA VAL A 28 3.07 -3.31 -9.15
C VAL A 28 2.99 -3.61 -7.66
N ARG A 29 1.88 -3.20 -7.04
CA ARG A 29 1.58 -3.56 -5.65
C ARG A 29 0.26 -4.29 -5.58
N LEU A 30 0.30 -5.52 -5.13
CA LEU A 30 -0.89 -6.29 -4.80
C LEU A 30 -1.41 -5.83 -3.44
N THR A 31 -2.71 -5.52 -3.40
CA THR A 31 -3.41 -5.04 -2.22
C THR A 31 -4.90 -5.40 -2.34
N GLY A 32 -5.75 -4.86 -1.51
CA GLY A 32 -7.20 -5.11 -1.56
C GLY A 32 -7.74 -5.16 -0.15
N GLY A 33 -8.65 -6.09 0.18
CA GLY A 33 -8.91 -6.45 1.57
C GLY A 33 -7.68 -7.13 2.15
N GLU A 34 -7.49 -8.40 1.80
CA GLU A 34 -6.24 -9.13 2.06
C GLU A 34 -5.87 -9.93 0.80
N PRO A 35 -4.78 -9.60 0.11
CA PRO A 35 -4.43 -10.24 -1.16
C PRO A 35 -4.06 -11.72 -0.99
N LEU A 36 -3.50 -12.12 0.16
CA LEU A 36 -3.06 -13.49 0.39
C LEU A 36 -4.20 -14.50 0.55
N VAL A 37 -5.45 -14.04 0.76
CA VAL A 37 -6.62 -14.95 0.76
C VAL A 37 -7.05 -15.35 -0.65
N ARG A 38 -6.53 -14.68 -1.68
CA ARG A 38 -6.87 -15.02 -3.06
C ARG A 38 -6.13 -16.28 -3.46
N ARG A 39 -6.89 -17.30 -3.86
CA ARG A 39 -6.34 -18.60 -4.26
C ARG A 39 -5.29 -18.42 -5.36
N ASP A 40 -4.19 -19.17 -5.25
CA ASP A 40 -3.09 -19.19 -6.22
C ASP A 40 -2.42 -17.81 -6.47
N ILE A 41 -2.40 -16.92 -5.46
CA ILE A 41 -1.80 -15.58 -5.56
C ILE A 41 -0.32 -15.62 -5.95
N VAL A 42 0.40 -16.66 -5.55
CA VAL A 42 1.81 -16.91 -5.93
C VAL A 42 1.96 -16.99 -7.46
N HIS A 43 0.98 -17.60 -8.16
CA HIS A 43 0.97 -17.64 -9.61
C HIS A 43 0.85 -16.23 -10.22
N LEU A 44 0.03 -15.35 -9.63
CA LEU A 44 -0.05 -13.97 -10.08
C LEU A 44 1.26 -13.22 -9.87
N VAL A 45 1.91 -13.37 -8.70
CA VAL A 45 3.22 -12.75 -8.41
C VAL A 45 4.25 -13.16 -9.48
N ARG A 46 4.33 -14.46 -9.77
CA ARG A 46 5.23 -15.00 -10.80
C ARG A 46 4.91 -14.45 -12.20
N GLY A 47 3.64 -14.40 -12.57
CA GLY A 47 3.20 -13.83 -13.84
C GLY A 47 3.51 -12.34 -13.99
N LEU A 48 3.33 -11.56 -12.94
CA LEU A 48 3.68 -10.14 -12.90
C LEU A 48 5.19 -9.93 -13.08
N LYS A 49 6.00 -10.73 -12.41
CA LYS A 49 7.47 -10.64 -12.48
C LYS A 49 8.02 -10.98 -13.86
N GLN A 50 7.30 -11.76 -14.65
CA GLN A 50 7.65 -12.10 -16.04
C GLN A 50 7.29 -11.01 -17.05
N ILE A 51 6.52 -10.00 -16.69
CA ILE A 51 6.16 -8.91 -17.59
C ILE A 51 7.37 -8.00 -17.82
N LYS A 52 7.79 -7.88 -19.09
CA LYS A 52 8.88 -6.97 -19.47
C LYS A 52 8.56 -5.53 -19.05
N GLY A 53 9.47 -4.91 -18.31
CA GLY A 53 9.32 -3.56 -17.80
C GLY A 53 8.85 -3.49 -16.34
N ILE A 54 8.29 -4.55 -15.77
CA ILE A 54 8.00 -4.62 -14.33
C ILE A 54 9.27 -5.00 -13.57
N GLU A 55 9.75 -4.08 -12.77
CA GLU A 55 10.99 -4.21 -11.98
C GLU A 55 10.66 -4.67 -10.55
N THR A 56 9.57 -4.16 -9.98
CA THR A 56 9.20 -4.42 -8.58
C THR A 56 7.78 -4.97 -8.48
N VAL A 57 7.64 -6.12 -7.85
CA VAL A 57 6.36 -6.67 -7.39
C VAL A 57 6.31 -6.58 -5.86
N ALA A 58 5.35 -5.86 -5.33
CA ALA A 58 5.16 -5.64 -3.91
C ALA A 58 3.80 -6.16 -3.44
N ILE A 59 3.67 -6.46 -2.16
CA ILE A 59 2.40 -6.82 -1.53
C ILE A 59 2.14 -5.95 -0.31
N THR A 60 0.87 -5.57 -0.08
CA THR A 60 0.41 -4.98 1.19
C THR A 60 -0.50 -6.00 1.86
N THR A 61 -0.18 -6.41 3.06
CA THR A 61 -0.85 -7.50 3.77
C THR A 61 -1.02 -7.20 5.26
N ASN A 62 -2.04 -7.79 5.86
CA ASN A 62 -2.22 -7.81 7.32
C ASN A 62 -1.29 -8.81 8.03
N GLY A 63 -0.51 -9.60 7.29
CA GLY A 63 0.50 -10.51 7.81
C GLY A 63 -0.01 -11.86 8.31
N VAL A 64 -1.30 -12.11 8.37
CA VAL A 64 -1.83 -13.35 8.98
C VAL A 64 -1.40 -14.60 8.22
N LEU A 65 -1.40 -14.56 6.89
CA LEU A 65 -1.03 -15.69 6.02
C LEU A 65 0.41 -15.59 5.51
N LEU A 66 1.08 -14.47 5.74
CA LEU A 66 2.36 -14.20 5.12
C LEU A 66 3.46 -15.16 5.59
N GLY A 67 3.50 -15.49 6.88
CA GLY A 67 4.48 -16.41 7.44
C GLY A 67 4.49 -17.75 6.71
N GLU A 68 3.33 -18.33 6.48
CA GLU A 68 3.20 -19.62 5.78
C GLU A 68 3.58 -19.56 4.30
N MET A 69 3.30 -18.43 3.63
CA MET A 69 3.46 -18.27 2.17
C MET A 69 4.76 -17.59 1.75
N LEU A 70 5.58 -17.13 2.70
CA LEU A 70 6.70 -16.24 2.41
C LEU A 70 7.71 -16.86 1.44
N ASP A 71 8.10 -18.12 1.62
CA ASP A 71 9.09 -18.77 0.78
C ASP A 71 8.60 -18.92 -0.66
N GLU A 72 7.34 -19.34 -0.84
CA GLU A 72 6.75 -19.46 -2.19
C GLU A 72 6.63 -18.10 -2.90
N LEU A 73 6.31 -17.03 -2.15
CA LEU A 73 6.25 -15.67 -2.68
C LEU A 73 7.62 -15.16 -3.10
N LEU A 74 8.67 -15.45 -2.32
CA LEU A 74 10.05 -15.13 -2.65
C LEU A 74 10.51 -15.86 -3.91
N ASP A 75 10.22 -17.15 -4.02
CA ASP A 75 10.54 -17.98 -5.20
C ASP A 75 9.76 -17.53 -6.46
N ALA A 76 8.59 -16.92 -6.26
CA ALA A 76 7.81 -16.29 -7.33
C ALA A 76 8.36 -14.93 -7.76
N GLY A 77 9.30 -14.34 -7.01
CA GLY A 77 9.94 -13.07 -7.32
C GLY A 77 9.31 -11.86 -6.62
N LEU A 78 8.73 -12.02 -5.43
CA LEU A 78 8.29 -10.91 -4.61
C LEU A 78 9.50 -10.07 -4.17
N ASP A 79 9.45 -8.75 -4.37
CA ASP A 79 10.56 -7.82 -4.06
C ASP A 79 10.32 -7.00 -2.79
N ALA A 80 9.05 -6.75 -2.41
CA ALA A 80 8.76 -5.90 -1.27
C ALA A 80 7.47 -6.29 -0.54
N VAL A 81 7.46 -6.11 0.76
CA VAL A 81 6.30 -6.30 1.63
C VAL A 81 5.99 -5.02 2.39
N ASN A 82 4.71 -4.63 2.38
CA ASN A 82 4.18 -3.66 3.32
C ASN A 82 3.28 -4.41 4.31
N LEU A 83 3.74 -4.56 5.53
CA LEU A 83 2.97 -5.15 6.62
C LEU A 83 2.14 -4.06 7.29
N SER A 84 0.83 -4.25 7.41
CA SER A 84 -0.03 -3.40 8.24
C SER A 84 0.10 -3.84 9.70
N LEU A 85 0.62 -2.95 10.56
CA LEU A 85 0.89 -3.25 11.97
C LEU A 85 0.59 -2.01 12.83
N ASP A 86 -0.60 -1.97 13.38
CA ASP A 86 -1.07 -0.82 14.17
C ASP A 86 -0.79 -0.95 15.67
N THR A 87 -0.40 -2.13 16.16
CA THR A 87 -0.14 -2.38 17.57
C THR A 87 0.79 -3.58 17.78
N LEU A 88 1.54 -3.57 18.88
CA LEU A 88 2.37 -4.68 19.39
C LEU A 88 1.70 -5.40 20.57
N ASP A 89 0.48 -4.99 20.96
CA ASP A 89 -0.30 -5.59 22.03
C ASP A 89 -1.38 -6.52 21.48
N GLY A 90 -1.43 -7.77 21.95
CA GLY A 90 -2.36 -8.78 21.45
C GLY A 90 -3.83 -8.50 21.80
N GLY A 91 -4.09 -7.86 22.94
CA GLY A 91 -5.45 -7.47 23.36
C GLY A 91 -5.98 -6.33 22.49
N ARG A 92 -5.14 -5.32 22.25
CA ARG A 92 -5.43 -4.20 21.37
C ARG A 92 -5.59 -4.67 19.92
N PHE A 93 -4.74 -5.57 19.46
CA PHE A 93 -4.87 -6.18 18.14
C PHE A 93 -6.24 -6.85 17.96
N LEU A 94 -6.69 -7.63 18.94
CA LEU A 94 -8.01 -8.26 18.92
C LEU A 94 -9.14 -7.21 18.87
N SER A 95 -9.00 -6.14 19.64
CA SER A 95 -9.97 -5.03 19.68
C SER A 95 -10.07 -4.30 18.32
N ILE A 96 -8.93 -3.99 17.68
CA ILE A 96 -8.86 -3.29 16.39
C ILE A 96 -9.34 -4.20 15.25
N THR A 97 -8.80 -5.41 15.17
CA THR A 97 -9.00 -6.29 14.00
C THR A 97 -10.21 -7.22 14.13
N ARG A 98 -10.69 -7.43 15.34
CA ARG A 98 -11.73 -8.43 15.71
C ARG A 98 -11.33 -9.86 15.30
N ARG A 99 -10.01 -10.15 15.25
CA ARG A 99 -9.43 -11.44 14.85
C ARG A 99 -8.37 -11.91 15.84
N PRO A 100 -8.39 -13.17 16.30
CA PRO A 100 -7.42 -13.71 17.25
C PRO A 100 -6.15 -14.20 16.53
N SER A 101 -5.61 -13.41 15.59
CA SER A 101 -4.50 -13.81 14.72
C SER A 101 -3.18 -13.08 15.04
N PHE A 102 -3.05 -12.50 16.23
CA PHE A 102 -1.87 -11.73 16.61
C PHE A 102 -0.58 -12.55 16.53
N GLY A 103 -0.61 -13.81 17.00
CA GLY A 103 0.56 -14.70 16.95
C GLY A 103 1.10 -14.91 15.54
N ALA A 104 0.21 -15.16 14.56
CA ALA A 104 0.59 -15.33 13.16
C ALA A 104 1.21 -14.05 12.55
N VAL A 105 0.70 -12.87 12.94
CA VAL A 105 1.27 -11.59 12.50
C VAL A 105 2.66 -11.38 13.09
N MET A 106 2.87 -11.71 14.36
CA MET A 106 4.19 -11.61 15.02
C MET A 106 5.19 -12.61 14.45
N GLU A 107 4.77 -13.81 14.08
CA GLU A 107 5.61 -14.76 13.36
C GLU A 107 6.02 -14.20 11.98
N SER A 108 5.07 -13.65 11.23
CA SER A 108 5.36 -13.00 9.95
C SER A 108 6.33 -11.83 10.12
N LEU A 109 6.15 -11.01 11.15
CA LEU A 109 7.07 -9.91 11.48
C LEU A 109 8.49 -10.44 11.73
N THR A 110 8.63 -11.49 12.56
CA THR A 110 9.94 -12.09 12.84
C THR A 110 10.61 -12.57 11.54
N ARG A 111 9.91 -13.33 10.71
CA ARG A 111 10.43 -13.79 9.42
C ARG A 111 10.85 -12.63 8.51
N LEU A 112 10.04 -11.57 8.44
CA LEU A 112 10.34 -10.39 7.63
C LEU A 112 11.57 -9.61 8.13
N THR A 113 11.83 -9.56 9.43
CA THR A 113 12.99 -8.85 9.99
C THR A 113 14.31 -9.57 9.71
N GLU A 114 14.26 -10.87 9.49
CA GLU A 114 15.40 -11.73 9.15
C GLU A 114 15.65 -11.82 7.64
N GLU A 115 14.62 -11.57 6.82
CA GLU A 115 14.69 -11.68 5.37
C GLU A 115 15.40 -10.49 4.73
N LYS A 116 16.51 -10.76 4.02
CA LYS A 116 17.37 -9.74 3.41
C LYS A 116 17.07 -9.47 1.93
N ARG A 117 16.29 -10.34 1.29
CA ARG A 117 15.92 -10.21 -0.13
C ARG A 117 14.77 -9.21 -0.34
N LEU A 118 14.04 -8.83 0.71
CA LEU A 118 12.85 -7.99 0.65
C LEU A 118 13.10 -6.55 1.10
N ASP A 119 12.49 -5.59 0.40
CA ASP A 119 12.27 -4.25 0.95
C ASP A 119 11.05 -4.27 1.88
N VAL A 120 11.30 -4.34 3.19
CA VAL A 120 10.25 -4.45 4.20
C VAL A 120 9.85 -3.09 4.73
N LYS A 121 8.55 -2.80 4.63
CA LYS A 121 7.91 -1.62 5.20
C LYS A 121 6.79 -2.05 6.15
N MET A 122 6.69 -1.42 7.29
CA MET A 122 5.58 -1.57 8.22
C MET A 122 4.75 -0.28 8.23
N ASN A 123 3.44 -0.41 8.19
CA ASN A 123 2.52 0.73 8.19
C ASN A 123 1.73 0.73 9.49
N CYS A 124 1.68 1.87 10.14
CA CYS A 124 0.78 2.16 11.24
C CYS A 124 0.00 3.44 10.96
N VAL A 125 -1.28 3.44 11.27
CA VAL A 125 -2.11 4.65 11.34
C VAL A 125 -2.29 5.01 12.82
N PRO A 126 -1.61 6.06 13.32
CA PRO A 126 -1.75 6.49 14.71
C PRO A 126 -3.13 7.09 14.96
N ILE A 127 -3.85 6.53 15.94
CA ILE A 127 -5.20 6.94 16.32
C ILE A 127 -5.20 7.30 17.79
N ALA A 128 -5.61 8.52 18.11
CA ALA A 128 -5.63 9.05 19.47
C ALA A 128 -6.51 8.20 20.40
N GLY A 129 -5.99 7.82 21.55
CA GLY A 129 -6.65 6.97 22.53
C GLY A 129 -6.81 5.50 22.12
N VAL A 130 -6.24 5.08 20.98
CA VAL A 130 -6.31 3.69 20.52
C VAL A 130 -4.93 3.04 20.52
N ASN A 131 -3.95 3.60 19.78
CA ASN A 131 -2.61 3.05 19.65
C ASN A 131 -1.50 4.13 19.69
N ASP A 132 -1.84 5.35 20.03
CA ASP A 132 -0.92 6.48 20.03
C ASP A 132 0.16 6.40 21.11
N ASP A 133 -0.06 5.61 22.16
CA ASP A 133 0.93 5.29 23.19
C ASP A 133 2.03 4.32 22.68
N GLU A 134 1.79 3.58 21.61
CA GLU A 134 2.73 2.64 21.02
C GLU A 134 3.64 3.22 19.92
N ILE A 135 3.47 4.49 19.53
CA ILE A 135 4.24 5.14 18.45
C ILE A 135 5.74 4.91 18.62
N THR A 136 6.27 5.10 19.84
CA THR A 136 7.69 4.93 20.14
C THR A 136 8.13 3.46 20.08
N ALA A 137 7.30 2.54 20.56
CA ALA A 137 7.59 1.11 20.53
C ALA A 137 7.58 0.57 19.09
N LEU A 138 6.61 0.98 18.27
CA LEU A 138 6.56 0.65 16.85
C LEU A 138 7.78 1.22 16.09
N ALA A 139 8.18 2.45 16.38
CA ALA A 139 9.35 3.06 15.76
C ALA A 139 10.66 2.33 16.14
N ALA A 140 10.75 1.76 17.33
CA ALA A 140 11.91 0.99 17.78
C ALA A 140 12.16 -0.26 16.93
N LEU A 141 11.17 -0.80 16.23
CA LEU A 141 11.37 -1.88 15.25
C LEU A 141 12.36 -1.46 14.15
N ALA A 142 12.31 -0.20 13.69
CA ALA A 142 13.28 0.31 12.73
C ALA A 142 14.66 0.63 13.35
N ARG A 143 14.74 0.80 14.68
CA ARG A 143 16.03 0.86 15.39
C ARG A 143 16.72 -0.49 15.36
N ASP A 144 15.98 -1.54 15.68
CA ASP A 144 16.53 -2.85 15.92
C ASP A 144 16.70 -3.69 14.65
N TYR A 145 15.89 -3.41 13.61
CA TYR A 145 15.89 -4.13 12.34
C TYR A 145 16.05 -3.20 11.11
N SER A 146 16.52 -3.77 9.99
CA SER A 146 16.67 -3.03 8.73
C SER A 146 15.33 -2.91 7.97
N VAL A 147 14.33 -2.34 8.63
CA VAL A 147 12.98 -2.15 8.09
C VAL A 147 12.61 -0.66 8.06
N LYS A 148 11.58 -0.32 7.29
CA LYS A 148 11.05 1.04 7.26
C LYS A 148 9.72 1.09 8.01
N MET A 149 9.70 1.67 9.21
CA MET A 149 8.44 1.91 9.94
C MET A 149 7.80 3.20 9.43
N ARG A 150 6.57 3.13 8.94
CA ARG A 150 5.84 4.27 8.38
C ARG A 150 4.62 4.59 9.20
N PHE A 151 4.51 5.85 9.60
CA PHE A 151 3.32 6.42 10.19
C PHE A 151 2.52 7.14 9.10
N ILE A 152 1.25 6.80 8.99
CA ILE A 152 0.35 7.29 7.94
C ILE A 152 -0.75 8.10 8.61
N GLU A 153 -0.93 9.33 8.15
CA GLU A 153 -2.00 10.18 8.62
C GLU A 153 -3.38 9.55 8.34
N LEU A 154 -4.26 9.60 9.34
CA LEU A 154 -5.62 9.06 9.21
C LEU A 154 -6.41 9.87 8.19
N MET A 155 -6.82 9.21 7.12
CA MET A 155 -7.66 9.82 6.08
C MET A 155 -9.15 9.62 6.41
N PRO A 156 -10.02 10.59 6.11
CA PRO A 156 -11.47 10.50 6.36
C PRO A 156 -12.17 9.61 5.30
N ILE A 157 -11.73 8.32 5.22
CA ILE A 157 -12.24 7.33 4.26
C ILE A 157 -12.76 6.12 5.03
N GLY A 158 -13.90 5.57 4.60
CA GLY A 158 -14.50 4.39 5.21
C GLY A 158 -14.93 4.61 6.67
N CYS A 159 -14.64 3.64 7.56
CA CYS A 159 -15.02 3.68 8.97
C CYS A 159 -14.37 4.84 9.76
N ALA A 160 -13.20 5.30 9.37
CA ALA A 160 -12.58 6.46 10.02
C ALA A 160 -13.49 7.71 10.01
N ARG A 161 -14.32 7.83 8.97
CA ARG A 161 -15.28 8.92 8.85
C ARG A 161 -16.55 8.71 9.67
N THR A 162 -17.01 7.46 9.79
CA THR A 162 -18.31 7.14 10.41
C THR A 162 -18.19 6.85 11.90
N GLU A 163 -17.04 6.40 12.38
CA GLU A 163 -16.82 5.97 13.77
C GLU A 163 -16.17 7.09 14.64
N GLY A 164 -15.89 8.27 14.07
CA GLY A 164 -15.40 9.44 14.82
C GLY A 164 -13.96 9.30 15.33
N TYR A 165 -13.15 8.41 14.74
CA TYR A 165 -11.73 8.29 15.07
C TYR A 165 -10.99 9.59 14.79
N GLN A 166 -10.09 9.94 15.70
CA GLN A 166 -9.19 11.08 15.56
C GLN A 166 -7.76 10.58 15.31
N GLY A 167 -7.18 10.98 14.19
CA GLY A 167 -5.76 10.70 13.90
C GLY A 167 -4.87 11.54 14.81
N VAL A 168 -3.69 11.03 15.12
CA VAL A 168 -2.63 11.82 15.75
C VAL A 168 -1.99 12.69 14.65
N PRO A 169 -1.89 14.02 14.82
CA PRO A 169 -1.19 14.87 13.85
C PRO A 169 0.25 14.41 13.62
N MET A 170 0.70 14.43 12.37
CA MET A 170 2.03 13.90 12.05
C MET A 170 3.16 14.71 12.70
N ASP A 171 2.97 16.01 12.94
CA ASP A 171 3.94 16.82 13.68
C ASP A 171 4.06 16.40 15.16
N GLU A 172 2.97 15.96 15.77
CA GLU A 172 3.00 15.38 17.12
C GLU A 172 3.73 14.03 17.12
N VAL A 173 3.48 13.18 16.12
CA VAL A 173 4.23 11.91 15.94
C VAL A 173 5.72 12.21 15.82
N ARG A 174 6.13 13.18 14.99
CA ARG A 174 7.53 13.60 14.85
C ARG A 174 8.11 14.13 16.16
N ALA A 175 7.36 14.94 16.90
CA ALA A 175 7.80 15.50 18.17
C ALA A 175 8.05 14.41 19.21
N ARG A 176 7.13 13.44 19.35
CA ARG A 176 7.26 12.28 20.25
C ARG A 176 8.49 11.44 19.90
N LEU A 177 8.73 11.17 18.60
CA LEU A 177 9.87 10.39 18.13
C LEU A 177 11.20 11.15 18.29
N LYS A 178 11.20 12.47 18.08
CA LYS A 178 12.37 13.31 18.34
C LYS A 178 12.73 13.36 19.84
N ALA A 179 11.74 13.42 20.70
CA ALA A 179 11.94 13.37 22.15
C ALA A 179 12.53 12.01 22.61
N ALA A 180 12.07 10.90 22.01
CA ALA A 180 12.52 9.55 22.37
C ALA A 180 13.88 9.17 21.77
N PHE A 181 14.18 9.58 20.54
CA PHE A 181 15.33 9.07 19.77
C PHE A 181 16.31 10.15 19.30
N GLY A 182 16.09 11.41 19.66
CA GLY A 182 16.94 12.52 19.24
C GLY A 182 16.66 13.03 17.84
N ALA A 183 17.67 13.60 17.18
CA ALA A 183 17.50 14.25 15.89
C ALA A 183 17.02 13.28 14.80
N LEU A 184 15.98 13.67 14.09
CA LEU A 184 15.43 12.96 12.93
C LEU A 184 16.09 13.49 11.66
N LEU A 185 17.18 12.85 11.23
CA LEU A 185 17.95 13.29 10.06
C LEU A 185 17.28 12.79 8.76
N PRO A 186 17.03 13.66 7.77
CA PRO A 186 16.47 13.26 6.48
C PRO A 186 17.35 12.18 5.82
N VAL A 187 16.69 11.15 5.28
CA VAL A 187 17.35 10.12 4.46
C VAL A 187 16.72 10.18 3.08
N GLY A 188 17.52 10.37 2.04
CA GLY A 188 17.06 10.13 0.68
C GLY A 188 16.63 8.66 0.56
N GLU A 189 15.50 8.36 -0.08
CA GLU A 189 15.27 7.00 -0.54
C GLU A 189 16.47 6.61 -1.39
N ALA A 190 17.13 5.51 -1.03
CA ALA A 190 18.18 4.95 -1.88
C ALA A 190 17.52 4.57 -3.21
N THR A 191 17.68 5.43 -4.18
CA THR A 191 17.21 5.20 -5.53
C THR A 191 18.26 4.36 -6.24
N HIS A 192 17.87 3.22 -6.76
CA HIS A 192 18.66 2.56 -7.79
C HIS A 192 18.57 3.43 -9.06
N GLY A 193 19.65 4.20 -9.31
CA GLY A 193 19.74 5.10 -10.46
C GLY A 193 19.04 6.46 -10.23
N ASN A 194 19.09 7.38 -11.20
CA ASN A 194 18.56 8.74 -11.21
C ASN A 194 17.03 8.85 -10.99
N ALA A 195 16.47 8.12 -10.06
CA ALA A 195 15.04 8.00 -9.88
C ALA A 195 14.51 9.03 -8.86
N VAL A 196 13.45 9.69 -9.25
CA VAL A 196 12.53 10.47 -8.42
C VAL A 196 12.12 9.63 -7.19
N PRO A 197 11.95 10.20 -5.98
CA PRO A 197 11.49 9.50 -4.80
C PRO A 197 10.24 8.67 -5.10
N VAL A 198 10.30 7.34 -4.91
CA VAL A 198 9.22 6.43 -5.29
C VAL A 198 8.26 6.29 -4.13
N GLY A 199 7.36 7.25 -3.93
CA GLY A 199 6.28 7.13 -2.95
C GLY A 199 6.02 8.40 -2.14
N PRO A 200 4.93 8.44 -1.37
CA PRO A 200 4.48 9.62 -0.64
C PRO A 200 5.17 9.80 0.73
N ALA A 201 6.06 8.90 1.13
CA ALA A 201 6.67 8.93 2.46
C ALA A 201 7.94 9.78 2.47
N ALA A 202 8.04 10.74 3.38
CA ALA A 202 9.28 11.38 3.76
C ALA A 202 10.01 10.51 4.79
N TYR A 203 11.28 10.16 4.52
CA TYR A 203 12.05 9.28 5.41
C TYR A 203 13.08 10.04 6.23
N VAL A 204 13.21 9.62 7.49
CA VAL A 204 14.25 10.10 8.42
C VAL A 204 14.93 8.92 9.10
N ARG A 205 16.13 9.14 9.60
CA ARG A 205 16.86 8.13 10.39
C ARG A 205 17.47 8.78 11.63
N PRO A 206 16.98 8.42 12.83
CA PRO A 206 17.68 8.77 14.06
C PRO A 206 19.04 8.07 14.17
N ALA A 207 19.95 8.63 14.94
CA ALA A 207 21.26 8.00 15.18
C ALA A 207 21.10 6.59 15.77
N GLY A 208 21.88 5.64 15.27
CA GLY A 208 21.87 4.25 15.72
C GLY A 208 20.75 3.37 15.17
N PHE A 209 19.88 3.90 14.31
CA PHE A 209 18.85 3.11 13.65
C PHE A 209 19.42 2.29 12.49
N ARG A 210 19.03 1.02 12.40
CA ARG A 210 19.39 0.13 11.29
C ARG A 210 18.48 0.38 10.07
N GLY A 211 17.20 0.65 10.31
CA GLY A 211 16.19 0.99 9.34
C GLY A 211 15.91 2.49 9.25
N ALA A 212 14.70 2.87 8.88
CA ALA A 212 14.27 4.25 8.76
C ALA A 212 12.81 4.45 9.24
N LEU A 213 12.49 5.68 9.64
CA LEU A 213 11.13 6.11 9.95
C LEU A 213 10.58 6.87 8.74
N GLY A 214 9.35 6.60 8.35
CA GLY A 214 8.67 7.26 7.24
C GLY A 214 7.39 7.96 7.71
N PHE A 215 7.07 9.09 7.12
CA PHE A 215 5.85 9.83 7.38
C PHE A 215 5.07 10.02 6.09
N ILE A 216 3.76 9.78 6.11
CA ILE A 216 2.85 9.99 4.99
C ILE A 216 1.77 10.96 5.46
N ASP A 217 1.97 12.23 5.13
CA ASP A 217 1.10 13.34 5.48
C ASP A 217 0.06 13.50 4.36
N ALA A 218 -1.01 12.70 4.41
CA ALA A 218 -1.96 12.60 3.30
C ALA A 218 -2.92 13.80 3.25
N MET A 219 -3.14 14.48 4.38
CA MET A 219 -4.10 15.57 4.52
C MET A 219 -3.42 16.95 4.52
N GLU A 220 -2.37 17.11 5.34
CA GLU A 220 -1.71 18.40 5.54
C GLU A 220 -0.76 18.76 4.40
N HIS A 221 -0.03 17.77 3.86
CA HIS A 221 0.94 17.97 2.79
C HIS A 221 0.58 17.10 1.59
N LYS A 222 -0.34 17.61 0.77
CA LYS A 222 -0.78 16.92 -0.45
C LYS A 222 0.43 16.63 -1.36
N PHE A 223 0.56 15.37 -1.78
CA PHE A 223 1.60 14.92 -2.73
C PHE A 223 1.00 14.61 -4.12
N CYS A 224 -0.06 15.34 -4.50
CA CYS A 224 -0.79 15.09 -5.74
C CYS A 224 0.02 15.40 -6.98
N ASP A 225 0.80 16.47 -6.94
CA ASP A 225 1.71 16.92 -8.01
C ASP A 225 2.77 15.87 -8.38
N THR A 226 3.20 15.08 -7.40
CA THR A 226 4.19 13.99 -7.59
C THR A 226 3.56 12.60 -7.66
N CYS A 227 2.23 12.52 -7.64
CA CYS A 227 1.50 11.25 -7.58
C CYS A 227 1.52 10.51 -8.93
N ASN A 228 2.33 9.46 -9.01
CA ASN A 228 2.50 8.59 -10.18
C ASN A 228 1.71 7.26 -10.07
N ARG A 229 0.60 7.22 -9.33
CA ARG A 229 -0.14 5.98 -9.05
C ARG A 229 -1.46 5.93 -9.79
N VAL A 230 -1.80 4.73 -10.27
CA VAL A 230 -3.13 4.31 -10.67
C VAL A 230 -3.51 3.04 -9.91
N ARG A 231 -4.78 2.70 -9.84
CA ARG A 231 -5.27 1.51 -9.13
C ARG A 231 -6.22 0.71 -9.99
N LEU A 232 -5.96 -0.57 -10.14
CA LEU A 232 -6.88 -1.51 -10.76
C LEU A 232 -7.65 -2.23 -9.65
N THR A 233 -8.96 -2.02 -9.58
CA THR A 233 -9.81 -2.72 -8.60
C THR A 233 -9.99 -4.18 -8.98
N ALA A 234 -10.40 -5.01 -8.03
CA ALA A 234 -10.69 -6.42 -8.29
C ALA A 234 -11.77 -6.61 -9.37
N GLU A 235 -12.68 -5.64 -9.52
CA GLU A 235 -13.75 -5.63 -10.52
C GLU A 235 -13.30 -5.14 -11.90
N GLY A 236 -12.04 -4.72 -12.04
CA GLY A 236 -11.48 -4.27 -13.31
C GLY A 236 -11.69 -2.79 -13.61
N PHE A 237 -12.01 -1.98 -12.61
CA PHE A 237 -12.05 -0.53 -12.78
C PHE A 237 -10.66 0.07 -12.51
N LEU A 238 -10.07 0.70 -13.51
CA LEU A 238 -8.81 1.43 -13.41
C LEU A 238 -9.09 2.82 -12.86
N LYS A 239 -8.83 3.03 -11.57
CA LYS A 239 -8.94 4.33 -10.90
C LYS A 239 -7.69 5.17 -11.11
N LEU A 240 -7.87 6.43 -11.44
CA LEU A 240 -6.80 7.40 -11.66
C LEU A 240 -6.36 8.08 -10.35
N CYS A 241 -7.29 8.20 -9.41
CA CYS A 241 -7.05 8.76 -8.07
C CYS A 241 -7.72 7.89 -7.01
N LEU A 242 -7.16 7.85 -5.80
CA LEU A 242 -7.75 7.15 -4.67
C LEU A 242 -9.13 7.69 -4.32
N TYR A 243 -9.28 9.00 -4.39
CA TYR A 243 -10.43 9.73 -3.88
C TYR A 243 -11.54 9.96 -4.93
N SER A 244 -11.17 10.01 -6.21
CA SER A 244 -12.11 10.28 -7.31
C SER A 244 -12.70 9.01 -7.89
N ASN A 245 -13.95 9.11 -8.39
CA ASN A 245 -14.61 8.07 -9.18
C ASN A 245 -14.16 8.06 -10.66
N ALA A 246 -13.28 9.00 -11.09
CA ALA A 246 -12.75 9.03 -12.45
C ALA A 246 -11.89 7.78 -12.73
N GLY A 247 -12.10 7.18 -13.90
CA GLY A 247 -11.37 5.99 -14.31
C GLY A 247 -11.98 5.30 -15.53
N LEU A 248 -11.54 4.06 -15.76
CA LEU A 248 -11.90 3.25 -16.91
C LEU A 248 -12.33 1.85 -16.49
N ASP A 249 -13.47 1.37 -16.99
CA ASP A 249 -13.86 -0.04 -16.81
C ASP A 249 -13.11 -0.92 -17.84
N THR A 250 -11.94 -1.42 -17.43
CA THR A 250 -11.10 -2.30 -18.28
C THR A 250 -11.71 -3.69 -18.43
N ARG A 251 -12.51 -4.16 -17.46
CA ARG A 251 -13.21 -5.44 -17.55
C ARG A 251 -14.21 -5.43 -18.70
N ALA A 252 -14.99 -4.36 -18.83
CA ALA A 252 -15.94 -4.24 -19.93
C ALA A 252 -15.24 -4.30 -21.31
N LEU A 253 -14.10 -3.64 -21.45
CA LEU A 253 -13.27 -3.70 -22.67
C LEU A 253 -12.76 -5.12 -22.93
N LEU A 254 -12.13 -5.74 -21.94
CA LEU A 254 -11.56 -7.09 -22.06
C LEU A 254 -12.62 -8.13 -22.45
N ARG A 255 -13.77 -8.12 -21.78
CA ARG A 255 -14.86 -9.06 -22.03
C ARG A 255 -15.69 -8.72 -23.25
N GLY A 256 -15.61 -7.47 -23.72
CA GLY A 256 -16.13 -7.04 -25.01
C GLY A 256 -15.25 -7.42 -26.21
N GLY A 257 -14.11 -8.11 -25.98
CA GLY A 257 -13.23 -8.61 -27.04
C GLY A 257 -12.21 -7.58 -27.53
N ALA A 258 -11.89 -6.54 -26.73
CA ALA A 258 -10.85 -5.59 -27.08
C ALA A 258 -9.48 -6.28 -27.27
N THR A 259 -8.76 -5.88 -28.32
CA THR A 259 -7.35 -6.30 -28.53
C THR A 259 -6.44 -5.67 -27.49
N ASP A 260 -5.19 -6.15 -27.40
CA ASP A 260 -4.22 -5.57 -26.46
C ASP A 260 -3.86 -4.12 -26.84
N GLU A 261 -3.86 -3.77 -28.14
CA GLU A 261 -3.66 -2.40 -28.61
C GLU A 261 -4.84 -1.50 -28.21
N GLN A 262 -6.07 -1.95 -28.43
CA GLN A 262 -7.27 -1.18 -28.05
C GLN A 262 -7.34 -0.97 -26.53
N LEU A 263 -6.95 -1.97 -25.73
CA LEU A 263 -6.86 -1.85 -24.28
C LEU A 263 -5.79 -0.82 -23.88
N ALA A 264 -4.61 -0.87 -24.49
CA ALA A 264 -3.51 0.05 -24.21
C ALA A 264 -3.89 1.50 -24.56
N ASP A 265 -4.50 1.72 -25.72
CA ASP A 265 -4.96 3.06 -26.15
C ASP A 265 -6.02 3.62 -25.19
N ALA A 266 -6.99 2.79 -24.79
CA ALA A 266 -8.03 3.21 -23.84
C ALA A 266 -7.45 3.57 -22.48
N ILE A 267 -6.49 2.78 -21.98
CA ILE A 267 -5.79 3.04 -20.71
C ILE A 267 -4.95 4.32 -20.82
N ALA A 268 -4.22 4.52 -21.93
CA ALA A 268 -3.42 5.72 -22.16
C ALA A 268 -4.29 6.97 -22.15
N HIS A 269 -5.42 6.93 -22.87
CA HIS A 269 -6.38 8.04 -22.91
C HIS A 269 -6.93 8.34 -21.50
N ALA A 270 -7.30 7.31 -20.73
CA ALA A 270 -7.80 7.50 -19.39
C ALA A 270 -6.74 8.10 -18.46
N VAL A 271 -5.50 7.58 -18.50
CA VAL A 271 -4.39 8.08 -17.64
C VAL A 271 -4.06 9.53 -17.95
N TRP A 272 -4.17 9.97 -19.23
CA TRP A 272 -3.99 11.36 -19.60
C TRP A 272 -5.02 12.31 -18.96
N GLN A 273 -6.20 11.80 -18.62
CA GLN A 273 -7.26 12.53 -17.93
C GLN A 273 -7.16 12.50 -16.40
N LYS A 274 -6.03 12.00 -15.87
CA LYS A 274 -5.82 11.95 -14.42
C LYS A 274 -5.88 13.37 -13.84
N PRO A 275 -6.72 13.62 -12.80
CA PRO A 275 -6.81 14.93 -12.16
C PRO A 275 -5.46 15.31 -11.51
N GLU A 276 -5.10 16.59 -11.61
CA GLU A 276 -3.87 17.15 -11.03
C GLU A 276 -3.89 17.10 -9.50
N GLU A 277 -5.06 17.32 -8.90
CA GLU A 277 -5.27 17.32 -7.45
C GLU A 277 -6.47 16.49 -7.03
N HIS A 278 -6.48 16.05 -5.78
CA HIS A 278 -7.70 15.60 -5.11
C HIS A 278 -8.24 16.72 -4.22
N TYR A 279 -9.55 16.83 -4.16
CA TYR A 279 -10.27 17.74 -3.25
C TYR A 279 -11.02 16.88 -2.25
N PHE A 280 -10.58 16.82 -0.99
CA PHE A 280 -11.30 16.09 0.06
C PHE A 280 -12.69 16.69 0.38
N GLU A 281 -12.91 17.93 -0.03
CA GLU A 281 -14.16 18.68 0.12
C GLU A 281 -15.13 18.56 -1.07
N MET A 282 -14.81 17.71 -2.06
CA MET A 282 -15.66 17.53 -3.25
C MET A 282 -17.06 17.03 -2.89
N ASP A 283 -18.03 17.48 -3.68
CA ASP A 283 -19.43 17.09 -3.61
C ASP A 283 -19.61 15.56 -3.55
N ALA A 284 -20.67 15.14 -2.86
CA ALA A 284 -20.97 13.72 -2.63
C ALA A 284 -21.02 12.88 -3.93
N GLU A 285 -21.34 13.50 -5.07
CA GLU A 285 -21.48 12.82 -6.37
C GLU A 285 -20.15 12.43 -7.02
N THR A 286 -19.08 13.17 -6.76
CA THR A 286 -17.74 12.90 -7.37
C THR A 286 -16.83 12.06 -6.50
N ARG A 287 -17.24 11.83 -5.24
CA ARG A 287 -16.49 11.11 -4.22
C ARG A 287 -16.65 9.61 -4.37
N ASP A 288 -15.57 8.87 -4.16
CA ASP A 288 -15.65 7.41 -4.01
C ASP A 288 -16.23 7.03 -2.65
N HIS A 289 -17.32 6.29 -2.65
CA HIS A 289 -17.99 5.77 -1.44
C HIS A 289 -17.45 4.40 -1.00
N ARG A 290 -16.53 3.82 -1.76
CA ARG A 290 -15.94 2.52 -1.44
C ARG A 290 -15.03 2.63 -0.22
N ALA A 291 -15.02 1.60 0.61
CA ALA A 291 -14.08 1.50 1.73
C ALA A 291 -12.64 1.25 1.22
N MET A 292 -11.64 1.59 2.03
CA MET A 292 -10.22 1.43 1.66
C MET A 292 -9.87 0.03 1.17
N TYR A 293 -10.42 -1.02 1.80
CA TYR A 293 -10.19 -2.41 1.37
C TYR A 293 -10.76 -2.76 -0.02
N GLN A 294 -11.63 -1.93 -0.58
CA GLN A 294 -12.21 -2.11 -1.92
C GLN A 294 -11.40 -1.39 -3.00
N VAL A 295 -10.62 -0.40 -2.62
CA VAL A 295 -9.87 0.46 -3.55
C VAL A 295 -8.36 0.33 -3.41
N GLY A 296 -7.90 -0.57 -2.55
CA GLY A 296 -6.50 -0.88 -2.36
C GLY A 296 -5.82 0.04 -1.36
N GLY A 297 -6.07 -0.21 -0.08
CA GLY A 297 -5.43 0.42 1.06
C GLY A 297 -3.97 0.05 1.26
#